data_1db639ef5ca34577b9366365613ac874
#
_entry.id   1db639ef5ca34577b9366365613ac874
#
_cell.length_a   1.000
_cell.length_b   1.000
_cell.length_c   1.000
_cell.angle_alpha   90.00
_cell.angle_beta   90.00
_cell.angle_gamma   90.00
#
_symmetry.space_group_name_H-M   'P 1'
#
loop_
_entity.id
_entity.type
_entity.pdbx_description
1 polymer ?
#
loop_
_entity_poly.entity_id
_entity_poly.type
_entity_poly.pdbx_seq_one_letter_code
_entity_poly.pdbx_strand_id
1 'polypeptide(L)'
;MDDPFDVLGLQPGASAAQIDEAYRRLAKEWHPDRAGGPDAAARMAQINVAHDLLRSSARHAARRNGNAPTAAAGRRPPTRRRPAGEWLTEPVRQALGPELLQALEEREPVVIVTPTSLWKSPRAILAVTDRRLLWLLDDAISDRVRSLRYNRVEEVSGRLAWPRRRTAILRVLQRNGRRISFADLAPATALQIVQHVRGAIAA
;
A
#
# COMPACT_ATOMS: atom_id res chain seq x y z
N MET A 1 -21.95 2.05 22.55
CA MET A 1 -20.97 1.78 21.47
C MET A 1 -21.82 1.37 20.30
N ASP A 2 -21.92 2.20 19.26
CA ASP A 2 -22.83 1.93 18.14
C ASP A 2 -22.34 0.70 17.37
N ASP A 3 -23.26 -0.16 16.93
CA ASP A 3 -22.92 -1.34 16.14
C ASP A 3 -22.25 -0.89 14.83
N PRO A 4 -21.09 -1.44 14.47
CA PRO A 4 -20.41 -1.08 13.22
C PRO A 4 -21.28 -1.26 11.96
N PHE A 5 -22.22 -2.20 11.96
CA PHE A 5 -23.18 -2.37 10.87
C PHE A 5 -24.15 -1.18 10.79
N ASP A 6 -24.66 -0.72 11.93
CA ASP A 6 -25.56 0.43 12.00
C ASP A 6 -24.87 1.72 11.54
N VAL A 7 -23.60 1.90 11.93
CA VAL A 7 -22.80 3.07 11.50
C VAL A 7 -22.67 3.17 9.98
N LEU A 8 -22.54 2.03 9.29
CA LEU A 8 -22.46 1.95 7.83
C LEU A 8 -23.84 1.84 7.15
N GLY A 9 -24.93 1.72 7.94
CA GLY A 9 -26.30 1.50 7.42
C GLY A 9 -26.46 0.15 6.74
N LEU A 10 -25.83 -0.89 7.29
CA LEU A 10 -25.84 -2.25 6.77
C LEU A 10 -26.49 -3.21 7.78
N GLN A 11 -27.03 -4.32 7.27
CA GLN A 11 -27.50 -5.40 8.15
C GLN A 11 -26.35 -6.31 8.59
N PRO A 12 -26.43 -6.93 9.78
CA PRO A 12 -25.49 -7.94 10.23
C PRO A 12 -25.34 -9.05 9.19
N GLY A 13 -24.09 -9.38 8.84
CA GLY A 13 -23.79 -10.39 7.81
C GLY A 13 -23.59 -9.84 6.40
N ALA A 14 -23.56 -8.51 6.21
CA ALA A 14 -23.23 -7.91 4.93
C ALA A 14 -21.90 -8.41 4.39
N SER A 15 -21.85 -8.64 3.08
CA SER A 15 -20.63 -9.09 2.37
C SER A 15 -19.56 -8.01 2.37
N ALA A 16 -18.29 -8.40 2.16
CA ALA A 16 -17.17 -7.47 2.04
C ALA A 16 -17.41 -6.42 0.95
N ALA A 17 -18.03 -6.79 -0.16
CA ALA A 17 -18.38 -5.88 -1.26
C ALA A 17 -19.40 -4.81 -0.82
N GLN A 18 -20.43 -5.21 -0.05
CA GLN A 18 -21.42 -4.28 0.48
C GLN A 18 -20.82 -3.34 1.53
N ILE A 19 -19.90 -3.83 2.37
CA ILE A 19 -19.18 -3.00 3.35
C ILE A 19 -18.33 -1.95 2.62
N ASP A 20 -17.58 -2.33 1.59
CA ASP A 20 -16.75 -1.41 0.81
C ASP A 20 -17.60 -0.39 0.00
N GLU A 21 -18.78 -0.78 -0.46
CA GLU A 21 -19.71 0.10 -1.18
C GLU A 21 -20.36 1.13 -0.24
N ALA A 22 -20.85 0.69 0.91
CA ALA A 22 -21.42 1.57 1.93
C ALA A 22 -20.39 2.58 2.43
N TYR A 23 -19.18 2.14 2.68
CA TYR A 23 -18.08 3.02 3.05
C TYR A 23 -17.81 4.09 1.98
N ARG A 24 -17.69 3.72 0.70
CA ARG A 24 -17.44 4.69 -0.39
C ARG A 24 -18.54 5.73 -0.50
N ARG A 25 -19.81 5.33 -0.32
CA ARG A 25 -20.96 6.22 -0.33
C ARG A 25 -20.87 7.23 0.82
N LEU A 26 -20.70 6.74 2.06
CA LEU A 26 -20.63 7.58 3.25
C LEU A 26 -19.39 8.47 3.27
N ALA A 27 -18.24 7.97 2.82
CA ALA A 27 -17.02 8.75 2.72
C ALA A 27 -17.15 9.91 1.72
N LYS A 28 -17.91 9.73 0.64
CA LYS A 28 -18.22 10.80 -0.32
C LYS A 28 -19.19 11.83 0.24
N GLU A 29 -20.13 11.40 1.07
CA GLU A 29 -21.15 12.25 1.70
C GLU A 29 -20.55 13.08 2.84
N TRP A 30 -19.75 12.44 3.71
CA TRP A 30 -19.16 13.05 4.92
C TRP A 30 -17.71 13.50 4.74
N HIS A 31 -17.26 13.69 3.49
CA HIS A 31 -15.91 14.19 3.24
C HIS A 31 -15.74 15.60 3.83
N PRO A 32 -14.65 15.89 4.57
CA PRO A 32 -14.43 17.17 5.24
C PRO A 32 -14.47 18.37 4.28
N ASP A 33 -14.06 18.20 3.02
CA ASP A 33 -14.12 19.24 2.00
C ASP A 33 -15.55 19.56 1.52
N ARG A 34 -16.51 18.65 1.74
CA ARG A 34 -17.90 18.83 1.26
C ARG A 34 -18.89 19.10 2.38
N ALA A 35 -18.76 18.37 3.48
CA ALA A 35 -19.72 18.45 4.59
C ALA A 35 -19.35 19.55 5.60
N GLY A 36 -18.09 20.00 5.65
CA GLY A 36 -17.61 21.10 6.50
C GLY A 36 -18.04 21.05 7.97
N GLY A 37 -17.11 21.27 8.89
CA GLY A 37 -17.41 21.36 10.32
C GLY A 37 -16.93 20.19 11.18
N PRO A 38 -16.90 20.38 12.51
CA PRO A 38 -16.40 19.37 13.45
C PRO A 38 -17.22 18.08 13.47
N ASP A 39 -18.53 18.17 13.21
CA ASP A 39 -19.44 17.02 13.18
C ASP A 39 -19.15 16.08 12.02
N ALA A 40 -18.78 16.64 10.85
CA ALA A 40 -18.40 15.85 9.69
C ALA A 40 -17.10 15.04 9.93
N ALA A 41 -16.12 15.66 10.60
CA ALA A 41 -14.89 14.99 10.97
C ALA A 41 -15.12 13.86 11.99
N ALA A 42 -15.96 14.11 13.00
CA ALA A 42 -16.33 13.10 14.00
C ALA A 42 -17.09 11.92 13.36
N ARG A 43 -18.04 12.23 12.46
CA ARG A 43 -18.81 11.21 11.75
C ARG A 43 -17.93 10.38 10.81
N MET A 44 -17.02 11.02 10.10
CA MET A 44 -16.06 10.33 9.24
C MET A 44 -15.13 9.40 10.03
N ALA A 45 -14.70 9.81 11.23
CA ALA A 45 -13.92 8.97 12.11
C ALA A 45 -14.70 7.71 12.54
N GLN A 46 -15.98 7.84 12.90
CA GLN A 46 -16.84 6.70 13.22
C GLN A 46 -17.01 5.74 12.03
N ILE A 47 -17.23 6.28 10.82
CA ILE A 47 -17.34 5.50 9.58
C ILE A 47 -16.05 4.71 9.31
N ASN A 48 -14.88 5.31 9.51
CA ASN A 48 -13.60 4.65 9.34
C ASN A 48 -13.42 3.49 10.32
N VAL A 49 -13.68 3.73 11.61
CA VAL A 49 -13.58 2.69 12.65
C VAL A 49 -14.54 1.53 12.38
N ALA A 50 -15.79 1.81 12.03
CA ALA A 50 -16.78 0.79 11.70
C ALA A 50 -16.36 -0.07 10.50
N HIS A 51 -15.88 0.57 9.44
CA HIS A 51 -15.37 -0.11 8.26
C HIS A 51 -14.18 -1.05 8.59
N ASP A 52 -13.20 -0.57 9.35
CA ASP A 52 -12.01 -1.36 9.72
C ASP A 52 -12.38 -2.56 10.60
N LEU A 53 -13.30 -2.40 11.55
CA LEU A 53 -13.82 -3.50 12.38
C LEU A 53 -14.53 -4.56 11.55
N LEU A 54 -15.43 -4.16 10.67
CA LEU A 54 -16.20 -5.10 9.83
C LEU A 54 -15.31 -5.80 8.81
N ARG A 55 -14.35 -5.09 8.23
CA ARG A 55 -13.42 -5.68 7.28
C ARG A 55 -12.46 -6.67 7.92
N SER A 56 -12.00 -6.39 9.15
CA SER A 56 -11.18 -7.33 9.91
C SER A 56 -11.96 -8.58 10.30
N SER A 57 -13.21 -8.45 10.75
CA SER A 57 -14.08 -9.57 11.10
C SER A 57 -14.45 -10.43 9.89
N ALA A 58 -14.74 -9.83 8.74
CA ALA A 58 -14.99 -10.54 7.49
C ALA A 58 -13.78 -11.36 7.02
N ARG A 59 -12.56 -10.81 7.15
CA ARG A 59 -11.31 -11.57 6.87
C ARG A 59 -11.11 -12.75 7.81
N HIS A 60 -11.41 -12.59 9.10
CA HIS A 60 -11.32 -13.67 10.08
C HIS A 60 -12.37 -14.74 9.83
N ALA A 61 -13.61 -14.37 9.48
CA ALA A 61 -14.67 -15.30 9.12
C ALA A 61 -14.33 -16.08 7.83
N ALA A 62 -13.81 -15.43 6.81
CA ALA A 62 -13.39 -16.08 5.57
C ALA A 62 -12.24 -17.09 5.79
N ARG A 63 -11.32 -16.80 6.72
CA ARG A 63 -10.26 -17.74 7.12
C ARG A 63 -10.79 -18.95 7.90
N ARG A 64 -11.85 -18.77 8.72
CA ARG A 64 -12.45 -19.86 9.52
C ARG A 64 -13.35 -20.76 8.71
N ASN A 65 -14.04 -20.26 7.69
CA ASN A 65 -15.02 -21.01 6.91
C ASN A 65 -14.46 -21.70 5.65
N GLY A 66 -13.14 -21.61 5.37
CA GLY A 66 -12.51 -22.33 4.25
C GLY A 66 -13.11 -22.03 2.85
N ASN A 67 -13.99 -21.05 2.75
CA ASN A 67 -14.72 -20.75 1.52
C ASN A 67 -14.05 -19.58 0.77
N ALA A 68 -12.95 -19.89 0.08
CA ALA A 68 -12.50 -19.06 -1.02
C ALA A 68 -13.47 -19.27 -2.20
N PRO A 69 -13.82 -18.21 -2.98
CA PRO A 69 -14.69 -18.37 -4.14
C PRO A 69 -14.05 -19.33 -5.13
N THR A 70 -14.71 -20.46 -5.32
CA THR A 70 -14.35 -21.49 -6.27
C THR A 70 -14.67 -20.95 -7.68
N ALA A 71 -13.70 -20.40 -8.38
CA ALA A 71 -13.74 -20.36 -9.83
C ALA A 71 -13.38 -21.77 -10.33
N ALA A 72 -14.39 -22.48 -10.83
CA ALA A 72 -14.22 -23.77 -11.46
C ALA A 72 -13.39 -23.61 -12.74
N ALA A 73 -12.25 -24.28 -12.79
CA ALA A 73 -11.69 -24.95 -13.97
C ALA A 73 -10.31 -25.54 -13.67
N GLY A 74 -10.17 -26.86 -13.85
CA GLY A 74 -8.88 -27.52 -14.05
C GLY A 74 -8.12 -27.89 -12.78
N ARG A 75 -8.38 -29.10 -12.29
CA ARG A 75 -7.54 -29.78 -11.27
C ARG A 75 -6.11 -29.94 -11.77
N ARG A 76 -5.25 -29.00 -11.39
CA ARG A 76 -3.82 -29.25 -11.21
C ARG A 76 -3.57 -29.61 -9.74
N PRO A 77 -2.71 -30.59 -9.42
CA PRO A 77 -2.41 -30.92 -8.05
C PRO A 77 -1.87 -29.68 -7.32
N PRO A 78 -2.11 -29.51 -6.00
CA PRO A 78 -1.65 -28.37 -5.26
C PRO A 78 -0.11 -28.41 -5.22
N THR A 79 0.51 -27.69 -6.11
CA THR A 79 1.92 -27.31 -5.93
C THR A 79 1.96 -26.53 -4.62
N ARG A 80 2.71 -27.05 -3.63
CA ARG A 80 3.06 -26.32 -2.40
C ARG A 80 3.52 -24.93 -2.83
N ARG A 81 2.68 -23.91 -2.66
CA ARG A 81 3.12 -22.51 -2.85
C ARG A 81 4.24 -22.31 -1.87
N ARG A 82 5.45 -22.18 -2.38
CA ARG A 82 6.59 -21.77 -1.57
C ARG A 82 6.23 -20.46 -0.88
N PRO A 83 6.59 -20.27 0.38
CA PRO A 83 6.30 -19.03 1.08
C PRO A 83 6.88 -17.85 0.29
N ALA A 84 6.09 -16.78 0.16
CA ALA A 84 6.51 -15.61 -0.59
C ALA A 84 7.81 -15.03 0.01
N GLY A 85 8.79 -14.76 -0.85
CA GLY A 85 10.08 -14.20 -0.42
C GLY A 85 11.04 -15.20 0.22
N GLU A 86 10.88 -16.51 0.02
CA GLU A 86 11.81 -17.54 0.57
C GLU A 86 13.28 -17.30 0.19
N TRP A 87 13.54 -16.65 -0.94
CA TRP A 87 14.88 -16.30 -1.41
C TRP A 87 15.48 -15.05 -0.74
N LEU A 88 14.70 -14.34 0.08
CA LEU A 88 15.12 -13.16 0.82
C LEU A 88 15.59 -13.54 2.22
N THR A 89 16.52 -12.78 2.75
CA THR A 89 16.96 -12.93 4.14
C THR A 89 15.87 -12.53 5.12
N GLU A 90 15.86 -13.13 6.31
CA GLU A 90 14.83 -12.87 7.32
C GLU A 90 14.63 -11.39 7.66
N PRO A 91 15.71 -10.57 7.86
CA PRO A 91 15.53 -9.14 8.13
C PRO A 91 14.80 -8.39 7.00
N VAL A 92 15.08 -8.74 5.74
CA VAL A 92 14.42 -8.13 4.58
C VAL A 92 12.96 -8.54 4.52
N ARG A 93 12.64 -9.81 4.80
CA ARG A 93 11.25 -10.28 4.87
C ARG A 93 10.44 -9.55 5.94
N GLN A 94 11.02 -9.37 7.11
CA GLN A 94 10.38 -8.64 8.22
C GLN A 94 10.17 -7.16 7.87
N ALA A 95 11.15 -6.52 7.24
CA ALA A 95 11.06 -5.12 6.82
C ALA A 95 9.99 -4.87 5.74
N LEU A 96 9.80 -5.82 4.82
CA LEU A 96 8.79 -5.72 3.76
C LEU A 96 7.37 -5.94 4.27
N GLY A 97 7.21 -6.83 5.25
CA GLY A 97 5.89 -7.25 5.69
C GLY A 97 5.14 -8.11 4.67
N PRO A 98 3.99 -8.70 5.07
CA PRO A 98 3.30 -9.71 4.28
C PRO A 98 2.74 -9.18 2.95
N GLU A 99 2.35 -7.92 2.89
CA GLU A 99 1.72 -7.33 1.70
C GLU A 99 2.71 -7.08 0.57
N LEU A 100 3.88 -6.50 0.88
CA LEU A 100 4.94 -6.31 -0.11
C LEU A 100 5.54 -7.65 -0.54
N LEU A 101 5.70 -8.62 0.38
CA LEU A 101 6.17 -9.96 0.04
C LEU A 101 5.26 -10.66 -0.97
N GLN A 102 3.93 -10.52 -0.83
CA GLN A 102 2.96 -11.09 -1.78
C GLN A 102 2.98 -10.39 -3.14
N ALA A 103 3.40 -9.13 -3.18
CA ALA A 103 3.48 -8.34 -4.39
C ALA A 103 4.80 -8.56 -5.18
N LEU A 104 5.82 -9.18 -4.56
CA LEU A 104 7.06 -9.52 -5.24
C LEU A 104 6.84 -10.62 -6.28
N GLU A 105 7.52 -10.49 -7.41
CA GLU A 105 7.61 -11.55 -8.42
C GLU A 105 8.54 -12.67 -7.91
N GLU A 106 8.42 -13.86 -8.48
CA GLU A 106 9.24 -15.00 -8.10
C GLU A 106 10.73 -14.70 -8.34
N ARG A 107 11.54 -14.88 -7.29
CA ARG A 107 12.99 -14.59 -7.29
C ARG A 107 13.37 -13.13 -7.60
N GLU A 108 12.46 -12.18 -7.39
CA GLU A 108 12.77 -10.76 -7.53
C GLU A 108 13.66 -10.29 -6.38
N PRO A 109 14.94 -9.89 -6.62
CA PRO A 109 15.83 -9.46 -5.56
C PRO A 109 15.45 -8.06 -5.08
N VAL A 110 15.41 -7.90 -3.77
CA VAL A 110 15.19 -6.61 -3.12
C VAL A 110 16.54 -6.02 -2.73
N VAL A 111 16.82 -4.84 -3.23
CA VAL A 111 18.10 -4.14 -3.03
C VAL A 111 18.06 -3.24 -1.80
N ILE A 112 16.96 -2.48 -1.62
CA ILE A 112 16.79 -1.54 -0.52
C ILE A 112 15.36 -1.64 -0.01
N VAL A 113 15.20 -1.62 1.32
CA VAL A 113 13.91 -1.40 1.99
C VAL A 113 14.09 -0.23 2.95
N THR A 114 13.23 0.76 2.87
CA THR A 114 13.32 1.96 3.71
C THR A 114 11.95 2.54 4.02
N PRO A 115 11.73 3.02 5.25
CA PRO A 115 10.56 3.83 5.56
C PRO A 115 10.63 5.14 4.78
N THR A 116 9.47 5.65 4.40
CA THR A 116 9.33 6.91 3.65
C THR A 116 7.97 7.53 3.92
N SER A 117 7.79 8.76 3.51
CA SER A 117 6.48 9.41 3.48
C SER A 117 6.13 9.89 2.06
N LEU A 118 4.84 9.86 1.73
CA LEU A 118 4.28 10.45 0.54
C LEU A 118 3.28 11.53 0.95
N TRP A 119 2.96 12.45 0.04
CA TRP A 119 2.03 13.57 0.29
C TRP A 119 0.70 13.13 0.92
N LYS A 120 0.14 12.00 0.49
CA LYS A 120 -1.14 11.46 0.97
C LYS A 120 -1.00 10.30 1.95
N SER A 121 0.20 9.91 2.31
CA SER A 121 0.48 8.77 3.18
C SER A 121 1.76 9.04 3.95
N PRO A 122 1.66 9.59 5.17
CA PRO A 122 2.81 9.94 5.99
C PRO A 122 3.61 8.71 6.46
N ARG A 123 3.01 7.54 6.38
CA ARG A 123 3.67 6.26 6.68
C ARG A 123 3.63 5.37 5.44
N ALA A 124 4.79 5.09 4.90
CA ALA A 124 4.94 4.20 3.77
C ALA A 124 6.25 3.43 3.88
N ILE A 125 6.31 2.28 3.25
CA ILE A 125 7.54 1.50 3.08
C ILE A 125 7.86 1.47 1.61
N LEU A 126 9.07 1.89 1.24
CA LEU A 126 9.60 1.81 -0.12
C LEU A 126 10.54 0.62 -0.23
N ALA A 127 10.27 -0.28 -1.14
CA ALA A 127 11.13 -1.37 -1.56
C ALA A 127 11.64 -1.12 -2.97
N VAL A 128 12.94 -1.20 -3.15
CA VAL A 128 13.63 -1.04 -4.42
C VAL A 128 14.13 -2.41 -4.85
N THR A 129 13.71 -2.87 -6.03
CA THR A 129 14.13 -4.14 -6.60
C THR A 129 15.04 -3.91 -7.80
N ASP A 130 15.47 -4.96 -8.46
CA ASP A 130 16.21 -4.89 -9.73
C ASP A 130 15.36 -4.39 -10.93
N ARG A 131 14.02 -4.41 -10.83
CA ARG A 131 13.09 -4.16 -11.95
C ARG A 131 12.14 -3.02 -11.75
N ARG A 132 11.84 -2.66 -10.47
CA ARG A 132 10.79 -1.70 -10.14
C ARG A 132 10.95 -1.11 -8.74
N LEU A 133 10.23 -0.02 -8.53
CA LEU A 133 9.92 0.48 -7.21
C LEU A 133 8.59 -0.11 -6.74
N LEU A 134 8.54 -0.59 -5.51
CA LEU A 134 7.34 -1.04 -4.82
C LEU A 134 7.17 -0.19 -3.58
N TRP A 135 5.95 0.21 -3.25
CA TRP A 135 5.70 0.88 -1.97
C TRP A 135 4.36 0.51 -1.40
N LEU A 136 4.34 0.40 -0.08
CA LEU A 136 3.16 0.14 0.72
C LEU A 136 2.67 1.45 1.32
N LEU A 137 1.39 1.76 1.12
CA LEU A 137 0.70 2.90 1.72
C LEU A 137 -0.03 2.41 2.97
N ASP A 138 0.38 2.85 4.16
CA ASP A 138 -0.23 2.39 5.41
C ASP A 138 -1.66 2.89 5.58
N ASP A 139 -1.95 4.09 5.07
CA ASP A 139 -3.25 4.76 5.20
C ASP A 139 -4.24 4.44 4.06
N ALA A 140 -3.86 3.62 3.07
CA ALA A 140 -4.73 3.29 1.96
C ALA A 140 -5.67 2.13 2.31
N ILE A 141 -6.96 2.29 2.03
CA ILE A 141 -8.00 1.29 2.32
C ILE A 141 -7.97 0.15 1.32
N SER A 142 -7.67 0.47 0.05
CA SER A 142 -7.54 -0.49 -1.04
C SER A 142 -6.29 -0.18 -1.85
N ASP A 143 -5.79 -1.17 -2.59
CA ASP A 143 -4.58 -1.03 -3.41
C ASP A 143 -3.39 -0.44 -2.62
N ARG A 144 -3.16 -0.97 -1.42
CA ARG A 144 -2.11 -0.49 -0.51
C ARG A 144 -0.72 -0.64 -1.11
N VAL A 145 -0.51 -1.66 -1.92
CA VAL A 145 0.77 -1.87 -2.61
C VAL A 145 0.71 -1.25 -4.00
N ARG A 146 1.65 -0.37 -4.26
CA ARG A 146 1.85 0.27 -5.56
C ARG A 146 3.18 -0.16 -6.15
N SER A 147 3.25 -0.20 -7.47
CA SER A 147 4.48 -0.53 -8.18
C SER A 147 4.72 0.39 -9.37
N LEU A 148 6.00 0.64 -9.66
CA LEU A 148 6.45 1.40 -10.83
C LEU A 148 7.66 0.72 -11.45
N ARG A 149 7.49 0.10 -12.60
CA ARG A 149 8.58 -0.52 -13.36
C ARG A 149 9.52 0.55 -13.94
N TYR A 150 10.81 0.27 -14.00
CA TYR A 150 11.82 1.22 -14.46
C TYR A 150 11.64 1.65 -15.91
N ASN A 151 11.08 0.82 -16.77
CA ASN A 151 10.75 1.18 -18.16
C ASN A 151 9.70 2.31 -18.27
N ARG A 152 8.97 2.61 -17.20
CA ARG A 152 8.01 3.73 -17.12
C ARG A 152 8.59 4.96 -16.45
N VAL A 153 9.81 4.87 -15.94
CA VAL A 153 10.51 6.00 -15.32
C VAL A 153 11.26 6.76 -16.41
N GLU A 154 11.09 8.05 -16.43
CA GLU A 154 11.81 8.98 -17.31
C GLU A 154 13.04 9.53 -16.62
N GLU A 155 12.85 10.00 -15.37
CA GLU A 155 13.92 10.61 -14.59
C GLU A 155 13.76 10.26 -13.11
N VAL A 156 14.90 10.10 -12.43
CA VAL A 156 14.98 10.00 -10.98
C VAL A 156 15.99 11.00 -10.45
N SER A 157 15.61 11.74 -9.40
CA SER A 157 16.47 12.72 -8.75
C SER A 157 16.27 12.72 -7.24
N GLY A 158 17.34 13.01 -6.51
CA GLY A 158 17.34 13.16 -5.06
C GLY A 158 17.77 14.55 -4.65
N ARG A 159 17.11 15.13 -3.67
CA ARG A 159 17.52 16.40 -3.08
C ARG A 159 17.35 16.39 -1.57
N LEU A 160 18.19 17.14 -0.87
CA LEU A 160 18.03 17.33 0.57
C LEU A 160 16.77 18.16 0.87
N ALA A 161 16.05 17.80 1.92
CA ALA A 161 14.87 18.53 2.38
C ALA A 161 15.32 19.82 3.07
N TRP A 162 14.80 20.95 2.61
CA TRP A 162 15.01 22.25 3.25
C TRP A 162 13.96 22.48 4.36
N PRO A 163 14.25 23.14 5.48
CA PRO A 163 15.51 23.83 5.82
C PRO A 163 16.54 22.96 6.56
N ARG A 164 16.14 21.83 7.14
CA ARG A 164 17.00 21.08 8.08
C ARG A 164 18.03 20.16 7.44
N ARG A 165 17.90 19.85 6.14
CA ARG A 165 18.81 19.00 5.34
C ARG A 165 19.19 17.64 5.97
N ARG A 166 18.42 17.17 6.96
CA ARG A 166 18.65 15.89 7.64
C ARG A 166 18.05 14.71 6.88
N THR A 167 17.06 14.98 6.06
CA THR A 167 16.40 13.99 5.22
C THR A 167 16.48 14.39 3.76
N ALA A 168 16.21 13.45 2.86
CA ALA A 168 16.19 13.66 1.44
C ALA A 168 14.80 13.36 0.86
N ILE A 169 14.52 13.99 -0.26
CA ILE A 169 13.32 13.74 -1.07
C ILE A 169 13.79 13.10 -2.38
N LEU A 170 13.32 11.89 -2.64
CA LEU A 170 13.46 11.23 -3.92
C LEU A 170 12.30 11.61 -4.83
N ARG A 171 12.56 12.11 -6.01
CA ARG A 171 11.56 12.44 -7.02
C ARG A 171 11.72 11.50 -8.21
N VAL A 172 10.62 10.94 -8.63
CA VAL A 172 10.52 10.05 -9.78
C VAL A 172 9.55 10.67 -10.78
N LEU A 173 10.05 11.00 -11.96
CA LEU A 173 9.25 11.43 -13.10
C LEU A 173 8.93 10.20 -13.95
N GLN A 174 7.68 9.98 -14.23
CA GLN A 174 7.23 8.91 -15.11
C GLN A 174 7.12 9.43 -16.55
N ARG A 175 7.29 8.57 -17.54
CA ARG A 175 7.14 8.89 -18.98
C ARG A 175 5.77 9.47 -19.37
N ASN A 176 4.74 9.27 -18.53
CA ASN A 176 3.42 9.86 -18.70
C ASN A 176 3.29 11.26 -18.06
N GLY A 177 4.38 11.87 -17.62
CA GLY A 177 4.44 13.17 -16.98
C GLY A 177 4.04 13.18 -15.49
N ARG A 178 3.61 12.05 -14.92
CA ARG A 178 3.26 11.96 -13.49
C ARG A 178 4.53 11.97 -12.63
N ARG A 179 4.46 12.67 -11.50
CA ARG A 179 5.55 12.76 -10.53
C ARG A 179 5.17 12.07 -9.22
N ILE A 180 6.10 11.30 -8.70
CA ILE A 180 6.00 10.69 -7.36
C ILE A 180 7.15 11.24 -6.54
N SER A 181 6.88 11.62 -5.29
CA SER A 181 7.91 12.11 -4.36
C SER A 181 7.85 11.28 -3.09
N PHE A 182 8.98 10.69 -2.73
CA PHE A 182 9.19 9.97 -1.49
C PHE A 182 10.05 10.86 -0.59
N ALA A 183 9.51 11.24 0.56
CA ALA A 183 10.19 12.11 1.51
C ALA A 183 10.71 11.32 2.72
N ASP A 184 11.38 12.02 3.63
CA ASP A 184 11.92 11.48 4.89
C ASP A 184 12.95 10.35 4.74
N LEU A 185 13.59 10.27 3.59
CA LEU A 185 14.65 9.30 3.33
C LEU A 185 15.98 9.76 3.95
N ALA A 186 16.80 8.81 4.42
CA ALA A 186 18.18 9.13 4.75
C ALA A 186 18.93 9.58 3.48
N PRO A 187 19.77 10.64 3.52
CA PRO A 187 20.45 11.15 2.34
C PRO A 187 21.29 10.12 1.59
N ALA A 188 21.99 9.24 2.33
CA ALA A 188 22.78 8.15 1.74
C ALA A 188 21.88 7.14 1.01
N THR A 189 20.76 6.75 1.61
CA THR A 189 19.77 5.84 1.01
C THR A 189 19.17 6.44 -0.25
N ALA A 190 18.79 7.72 -0.22
CA ALA A 190 18.25 8.40 -1.40
C ALA A 190 19.26 8.42 -2.55
N LEU A 191 20.54 8.66 -2.27
CA LEU A 191 21.62 8.62 -3.27
C LEU A 191 21.78 7.22 -3.86
N GLN A 192 21.81 6.18 -3.03
CA GLN A 192 21.88 4.79 -3.48
C GLN A 192 20.70 4.43 -4.39
N ILE A 193 19.48 4.83 -4.02
CA ILE A 193 18.29 4.60 -4.85
C ILE A 193 18.43 5.30 -6.20
N VAL A 194 18.86 6.56 -6.22
CA VAL A 194 19.05 7.32 -7.47
C VAL A 194 20.07 6.61 -8.37
N GLN A 195 21.19 6.18 -7.83
CA GLN A 195 22.24 5.49 -8.60
C GLN A 195 21.73 4.16 -9.16
N HIS A 196 21.06 3.36 -8.33
CA HIS A 196 20.49 2.07 -8.74
C HIS A 196 19.45 2.21 -9.85
N VAL A 197 18.48 3.11 -9.65
CA VAL A 197 17.39 3.33 -10.62
C VAL A 197 17.93 3.91 -11.93
N ARG A 198 18.88 4.84 -11.89
CA ARG A 198 19.53 5.37 -13.11
C ARG A 198 20.27 4.29 -13.88
N GLY A 199 21.01 3.43 -13.18
CA GLY A 199 21.66 2.29 -13.81
C GLY A 199 20.68 1.34 -14.49
N ALA A 200 19.56 1.06 -13.84
CA ALA A 200 18.52 0.18 -14.38
C ALA A 200 17.68 0.80 -15.53
N ILE A 201 17.63 2.12 -15.64
CA ILE A 201 16.96 2.82 -16.76
C ILE A 201 17.87 2.86 -17.99
N ALA A 202 19.18 2.92 -17.77
CA ALA A 202 20.19 3.03 -18.84
C ALA A 202 20.55 1.67 -19.47
N ALA A 203 20.22 0.56 -18.81
CA ALA A 203 20.44 -0.82 -19.27
C ALA A 203 19.29 -1.29 -20.18
#